data_616401c735e901f93b0d82de53aad986
#
_entry.id   616401c735e901f93b0d82de53aad986
#
_cell.length_a   1.000
_cell.length_b   1.000
_cell.length_c   1.000
_cell.angle_alpha   90.00
_cell.angle_beta   90.00
_cell.angle_gamma   90.00
#
_symmetry.space_group_name_H-M   'P 1'
#
loop_
_entity.id
_entity.type
_entity.pdbx_description
1 polymer ?
#
loop_
_entity_poly.entity_id
_entity_poly.type
_entity_poly.pdbx_seq_one_letter_code
_entity_poly.pdbx_strand_id
1 'polypeptide(L)'
;MKKNIFVLLLFFFIANAVMAQQKWVNVDTAFQPLPNNFHVFKCTDNLDGKPFIAYYAEAKLKDQQLDFTADTVKDRRITPLKFYERNNQPLLLVNCTFFSYATNRSLNVVIKEGKLVAFNTHTIPMRGKDTFQYKHPLGSAIGISKKRRADVAWLFADSSLKRAIAFERKPYLLQDSFYLVSKFDFVPELHHFPKREKRRGINDNWKMKTAVGGGPVLLQNGAIKITNNEELKFAGKAIEDKHPRTCMGYTNDGRLIVMVIQGRFSGIAEGATLTQEAQLLKDLGCVEALNLDGGGSSCMLINGKETIKPSDKEGERPVPAVFLIKKAPNP
;
A
#
# COMPACT_ATOMS: atom_id res chain seq x y z
N MET A 1 -69.85 -21.59 -1.53
CA MET A 1 -68.57 -21.69 -2.19
C MET A 1 -67.55 -20.89 -1.40
N LYS A 2 -66.71 -21.56 -0.58
CA LYS A 2 -65.65 -20.92 0.21
C LYS A 2 -64.34 -21.04 -0.57
N LYS A 3 -63.73 -19.91 -0.97
CA LYS A 3 -62.42 -19.87 -1.65
C LYS A 3 -61.34 -19.92 -0.57
N ASN A 4 -60.61 -21.00 -0.53
CA ASN A 4 -59.37 -21.10 0.28
C ASN A 4 -58.23 -20.37 -0.48
N ILE A 5 -57.75 -19.29 0.15
CA ILE A 5 -56.54 -18.59 -0.30
C ILE A 5 -55.34 -19.28 0.39
N PHE A 6 -54.54 -19.97 -0.42
CA PHE A 6 -53.29 -20.57 0.02
C PHE A 6 -52.19 -19.50 -0.06
N VAL A 7 -51.76 -18.96 1.11
CA VAL A 7 -50.63 -18.01 1.17
C VAL A 7 -49.35 -18.84 1.23
N LEU A 8 -48.61 -18.81 0.11
CA LEU A 8 -47.25 -19.42 -0.01
C LEU A 8 -46.23 -18.46 0.60
N LEU A 9 -45.79 -18.72 1.82
CA LEU A 9 -44.68 -17.99 2.46
C LEU A 9 -43.36 -18.49 1.86
N LEU A 10 -42.76 -17.70 0.96
CA LEU A 10 -41.42 -17.93 0.41
C LEU A 10 -40.40 -17.47 1.48
N PHE A 11 -39.79 -18.39 2.20
CA PHE A 11 -38.65 -18.11 3.04
C PHE A 11 -37.41 -17.94 2.16
N PHE A 12 -36.98 -16.69 1.92
CA PHE A 12 -35.66 -16.41 1.39
C PHE A 12 -34.59 -16.69 2.47
N PHE A 13 -33.95 -17.83 2.38
CA PHE A 13 -32.69 -18.08 3.11
C PHE A 13 -31.61 -17.21 2.46
N ILE A 14 -31.31 -16.06 3.04
CA ILE A 14 -30.08 -15.33 2.75
C ILE A 14 -28.96 -16.11 3.43
N ALA A 15 -28.29 -16.98 2.67
CA ALA A 15 -27.05 -17.59 3.09
C ALA A 15 -25.99 -16.47 3.17
N ASN A 16 -25.83 -15.90 4.36
CA ASN A 16 -24.63 -15.12 4.65
C ASN A 16 -23.46 -16.10 4.59
N ALA A 17 -22.69 -16.09 3.50
CA ALA A 17 -21.39 -16.75 3.46
C ALA A 17 -20.51 -16.07 4.51
N VAL A 18 -20.43 -16.63 5.70
CA VAL A 18 -19.45 -16.23 6.72
C VAL A 18 -18.10 -16.60 6.12
N MET A 19 -17.39 -15.62 5.55
CA MET A 19 -16.01 -15.80 5.13
C MET A 19 -15.22 -16.18 6.38
N ALA A 20 -14.66 -17.38 6.40
CA ALA A 20 -13.85 -17.82 7.53
C ALA A 20 -12.66 -16.88 7.69
N GLN A 21 -12.56 -16.24 8.86
CA GLN A 21 -11.44 -15.36 9.19
C GLN A 21 -10.14 -16.18 9.16
N GLN A 22 -9.10 -15.66 8.50
CA GLN A 22 -7.80 -16.32 8.39
C GLN A 22 -7.15 -16.47 9.77
N LYS A 23 -6.63 -17.66 10.05
CA LYS A 23 -5.93 -17.94 11.32
C LYS A 23 -4.47 -17.51 11.22
N TRP A 24 -4.12 -16.50 11.98
CA TRP A 24 -2.74 -16.00 12.08
C TRP A 24 -2.04 -16.61 13.29
N VAL A 25 -0.88 -17.19 13.06
CA VAL A 25 -0.04 -17.81 14.09
C VAL A 25 1.13 -16.88 14.38
N ASN A 26 1.37 -16.56 15.65
CA ASN A 26 2.56 -15.83 16.06
C ASN A 26 3.81 -16.68 15.80
N VAL A 27 4.79 -16.10 15.12
CA VAL A 27 6.06 -16.76 14.75
C VAL A 27 7.29 -15.96 15.22
N ASP A 28 7.16 -15.16 16.26
CA ASP A 28 8.22 -14.33 16.82
C ASP A 28 9.51 -15.11 17.12
N THR A 29 9.36 -16.35 17.58
CA THR A 29 10.50 -17.21 17.91
C THR A 29 11.43 -17.48 16.72
N ALA A 30 10.92 -17.47 15.50
CA ALA A 30 11.72 -17.67 14.29
C ALA A 30 12.59 -16.46 13.93
N PHE A 31 12.26 -15.27 14.48
CA PHE A 31 12.86 -13.99 14.09
C PHE A 31 13.56 -13.24 15.24
N GLN A 32 13.76 -13.88 16.37
CA GLN A 32 14.44 -13.27 17.53
C GLN A 32 15.84 -12.73 17.21
N PRO A 33 16.29 -11.65 17.90
CA PRO A 33 15.61 -10.93 19.00
C PRO A 33 14.65 -9.84 18.48
N LEU A 34 13.43 -9.80 19.02
CA LEU A 34 12.41 -8.81 18.68
C LEU A 34 12.12 -7.89 19.89
N PRO A 35 11.83 -6.58 19.66
CA PRO A 35 11.28 -5.69 20.69
C PRO A 35 9.88 -6.13 21.13
N ASN A 36 9.49 -5.82 22.38
CA ASN A 36 8.20 -6.25 22.97
C ASN A 36 6.94 -5.78 22.22
N ASN A 37 7.02 -4.68 21.46
CA ASN A 37 5.91 -4.12 20.72
C ASN A 37 6.06 -4.31 19.20
N PHE A 38 6.78 -5.36 18.81
CA PHE A 38 6.96 -5.78 17.45
C PHE A 38 6.74 -7.30 17.34
N HIS A 39 5.75 -7.71 16.57
CA HIS A 39 5.37 -9.11 16.44
C HIS A 39 5.28 -9.53 14.99
N VAL A 40 5.52 -10.81 14.71
CA VAL A 40 5.45 -11.41 13.38
C VAL A 40 4.44 -12.54 13.39
N PHE A 41 3.55 -12.52 12.42
CA PHE A 41 2.51 -13.52 12.27
C PHE A 41 2.56 -14.16 10.88
N LYS A 42 2.19 -15.43 10.82
CA LYS A 42 2.11 -16.23 9.60
C LYS A 42 0.72 -16.82 9.44
N CYS A 43 0.22 -16.84 8.21
CA CYS A 43 -0.95 -17.61 7.81
C CYS A 43 -0.60 -18.59 6.70
N THR A 44 -1.11 -19.83 6.82
CA THR A 44 -0.98 -20.89 5.80
C THR A 44 -2.33 -21.54 5.50
N ASP A 45 -3.42 -20.99 6.02
CA ASP A 45 -4.78 -21.45 5.71
C ASP A 45 -5.11 -21.12 4.24
N ASN A 46 -5.97 -21.95 3.63
CA ASN A 46 -6.43 -21.65 2.28
C ASN A 46 -7.20 -20.32 2.25
N LEU A 47 -6.97 -19.51 1.21
CA LEU A 47 -7.73 -18.31 0.93
C LEU A 47 -8.68 -18.58 -0.24
N ASP A 48 -9.99 -18.61 0.05
CA ASP A 48 -11.04 -18.98 -0.92
C ASP A 48 -10.74 -20.33 -1.62
N GLY A 49 -10.40 -21.33 -0.81
CA GLY A 49 -10.14 -22.69 -1.28
C GLY A 49 -8.82 -22.88 -2.03
N LYS A 50 -7.95 -21.88 -2.08
CA LYS A 50 -6.63 -21.94 -2.75
C LYS A 50 -5.49 -21.86 -1.76
N PRO A 51 -4.37 -22.58 -1.99
CA PRO A 51 -3.19 -22.52 -1.14
C PRO A 51 -2.68 -21.09 -0.98
N PHE A 52 -2.43 -20.70 0.26
CA PHE A 52 -2.09 -19.34 0.63
C PHE A 52 -0.99 -19.31 1.70
N ILE A 53 -0.01 -18.45 1.51
CA ILE A 53 1.03 -18.17 2.49
C ILE A 53 1.18 -16.66 2.59
N ALA A 54 1.06 -16.13 3.80
CA ALA A 54 1.30 -14.72 4.05
C ALA A 54 1.97 -14.52 5.41
N TYR A 55 2.69 -13.41 5.53
CA TYR A 55 3.24 -12.92 6.78
C TYR A 55 2.84 -11.47 6.97
N TYR A 56 2.58 -11.08 8.21
CA TYR A 56 2.58 -9.68 8.55
C TYR A 56 3.41 -9.42 9.80
N ALA A 57 4.01 -8.23 9.81
CA ALA A 57 4.62 -7.66 11.01
C ALA A 57 3.68 -6.60 11.59
N GLU A 58 3.53 -6.63 12.90
CA GLU A 58 2.81 -5.63 13.69
C GLU A 58 3.79 -4.83 14.51
N ALA A 59 3.71 -3.50 14.41
CA ALA A 59 4.59 -2.60 15.14
C ALA A 59 3.77 -1.47 15.81
N LYS A 60 3.96 -1.25 17.11
CA LYS A 60 3.27 -0.18 17.82
C LYS A 60 3.87 1.18 17.47
N LEU A 61 3.10 2.04 16.81
CA LEU A 61 3.58 3.34 16.32
C LEU A 61 4.14 4.23 17.42
N LYS A 62 3.60 4.15 18.64
CA LYS A 62 4.04 4.97 19.80
C LYS A 62 5.29 4.47 20.50
N ASP A 63 5.77 3.25 20.18
CA ASP A 63 6.95 2.69 20.81
C ASP A 63 8.22 3.46 20.43
N GLN A 64 8.87 4.07 21.44
CA GLN A 64 10.09 4.86 21.24
C GLN A 64 11.32 4.00 20.89
N GLN A 65 11.26 2.69 21.11
CA GLN A 65 12.33 1.75 20.72
C GLN A 65 12.32 1.44 19.21
N LEU A 66 11.26 1.85 18.50
CA LEU A 66 11.13 1.66 17.07
C LEU A 66 11.32 2.98 16.33
N ASP A 67 12.07 2.97 15.25
CA ASP A 67 12.21 4.09 14.33
C ASP A 67 11.74 3.69 12.94
N PHE A 68 10.79 4.47 12.40
CA PHE A 68 10.18 4.24 11.09
C PHE A 68 10.81 5.17 10.06
N THR A 69 11.38 4.58 9.01
CA THR A 69 12.05 5.34 7.96
C THR A 69 11.90 4.67 6.59
N ALA A 70 12.39 5.31 5.55
CA ALA A 70 12.48 4.76 4.20
C ALA A 70 13.87 4.97 3.65
N ASP A 71 14.26 4.18 2.65
CA ASP A 71 15.49 4.41 1.90
C ASP A 71 15.25 4.24 0.40
N THR A 72 16.05 4.93 -0.41
CA THR A 72 15.95 4.89 -1.86
C THR A 72 17.33 5.03 -2.51
N VAL A 73 17.44 4.53 -3.74
CA VAL A 73 18.60 4.72 -4.60
C VAL A 73 18.17 5.46 -5.87
N LYS A 74 19.01 6.40 -6.30
CA LYS A 74 18.70 7.22 -7.48
C LYS A 74 19.12 6.48 -8.75
N ASP A 75 18.23 6.44 -9.75
CA ASP A 75 18.48 5.95 -11.11
C ASP A 75 19.06 4.52 -11.19
N ARG A 76 18.85 3.72 -10.16
CA ARG A 76 19.27 2.33 -10.07
C ARG A 76 18.35 1.54 -9.17
N ARG A 77 18.56 0.24 -9.13
CA ARG A 77 17.88 -0.70 -8.22
C ARG A 77 18.93 -1.57 -7.54
N ILE A 78 18.68 -1.95 -6.30
CA ILE A 78 19.50 -2.91 -5.56
C ILE A 78 18.57 -3.92 -4.88
N THR A 79 19.09 -5.09 -4.54
CA THR A 79 18.31 -6.11 -3.87
C THR A 79 17.90 -5.67 -2.46
N PRO A 80 16.78 -6.15 -1.93
CA PRO A 80 16.40 -5.97 -0.53
C PRO A 80 17.53 -6.28 0.44
N LEU A 81 18.27 -7.36 0.25
CA LEU A 81 19.43 -7.70 1.09
C LEU A 81 20.52 -6.62 1.08
N LYS A 82 20.83 -6.02 -0.09
CA LYS A 82 21.76 -4.89 -0.17
C LYS A 82 21.24 -3.63 0.53
N PHE A 83 19.92 -3.39 0.51
CA PHE A 83 19.31 -2.33 1.32
C PHE A 83 19.43 -2.64 2.80
N TYR A 84 19.24 -3.89 3.20
CA TYR A 84 19.38 -4.34 4.58
C TYR A 84 20.78 -4.05 5.14
N GLU A 85 21.81 -4.45 4.40
CA GLU A 85 23.21 -4.23 4.78
C GLU A 85 23.55 -2.72 4.91
N ARG A 86 23.20 -1.91 3.88
CA ARG A 86 23.52 -0.48 3.86
C ARG A 86 22.76 0.34 4.91
N ASN A 87 21.69 -0.18 5.48
CA ASN A 87 20.87 0.48 6.49
C ASN A 87 21.16 0.00 7.91
N ASN A 88 22.31 -0.62 8.14
CA ASN A 88 22.76 -1.15 9.44
C ASN A 88 21.79 -2.20 9.99
N GLN A 89 21.40 -3.15 9.14
CA GLN A 89 20.61 -4.32 9.51
C GLN A 89 19.34 -3.96 10.28
N PRO A 90 18.36 -3.30 9.63
CA PRO A 90 17.12 -2.91 10.29
C PRO A 90 16.33 -4.11 10.79
N LEU A 91 15.48 -3.91 11.80
CA LEU A 91 14.58 -4.93 12.33
C LEU A 91 13.64 -5.48 11.25
N LEU A 92 13.05 -4.56 10.43
CA LEU A 92 12.21 -4.89 9.29
C LEU A 92 12.66 -4.12 8.07
N LEU A 93 12.64 -4.78 6.93
CA LEU A 93 12.75 -4.19 5.61
C LEU A 93 11.64 -4.77 4.71
N VAL A 94 10.96 -3.91 3.98
CA VAL A 94 9.95 -4.30 2.98
C VAL A 94 10.07 -3.44 1.73
N ASN A 95 9.89 -4.03 0.54
CA ASN A 95 9.78 -3.29 -0.72
C ASN A 95 8.55 -2.37 -0.70
N CYS A 96 8.56 -1.27 -1.46
CA CYS A 96 7.44 -0.33 -1.39
C CYS A 96 6.95 0.19 -2.74
N THR A 97 7.72 1.01 -3.45
CA THR A 97 7.24 1.77 -4.61
C THR A 97 7.27 0.97 -5.90
N PHE A 98 6.31 1.23 -6.80
CA PHE A 98 6.45 0.84 -8.21
C PHE A 98 7.61 1.60 -8.86
N PHE A 99 8.15 1.04 -9.93
CA PHE A 99 9.29 1.64 -10.61
C PHE A 99 9.26 1.41 -12.12
N SER A 100 9.99 2.25 -12.84
CA SER A 100 10.23 2.11 -14.27
C SER A 100 11.42 1.20 -14.54
N TYR A 101 11.24 0.16 -15.32
CA TYR A 101 12.34 -0.70 -15.79
C TYR A 101 13.30 0.07 -16.71
N ALA A 102 12.80 1.03 -17.50
CA ALA A 102 13.62 1.81 -18.42
C ALA A 102 14.56 2.80 -17.72
N THR A 103 14.08 3.42 -16.61
CA THR A 103 14.86 4.46 -15.91
C THR A 103 15.38 4.02 -14.55
N ASN A 104 14.93 2.86 -14.04
CA ASN A 104 15.18 2.36 -12.69
C ASN A 104 14.67 3.29 -11.56
N ARG A 105 13.87 4.30 -11.90
CA ARG A 105 13.34 5.28 -10.94
C ARG A 105 12.06 4.80 -10.29
N SER A 106 11.87 5.18 -9.04
CA SER A 106 10.58 5.08 -8.38
C SER A 106 9.53 5.91 -9.13
N LEU A 107 8.33 5.35 -9.28
CA LEU A 107 7.15 6.03 -9.85
C LEU A 107 6.27 6.65 -8.78
N ASN A 108 6.61 6.46 -7.51
CA ASN A 108 5.84 6.92 -6.37
C ASN A 108 6.70 7.74 -5.42
N VAL A 109 6.02 8.55 -4.62
CA VAL A 109 6.64 9.38 -3.59
C VAL A 109 7.38 8.54 -2.54
N VAL A 110 8.55 9.04 -2.12
CA VAL A 110 9.25 8.59 -0.91
C VAL A 110 9.62 9.81 -0.10
N ILE A 111 9.26 9.80 1.18
CA ILE A 111 9.69 10.79 2.17
C ILE A 111 10.61 10.10 3.17
N LYS A 112 11.84 10.63 3.29
CA LYS A 112 12.86 10.19 4.23
C LYS A 112 13.24 11.36 5.14
N GLU A 113 13.10 11.19 6.45
CA GLU A 113 13.42 12.22 7.45
C GLU A 113 12.79 13.59 7.13
N GLY A 114 11.52 13.56 6.67
CA GLY A 114 10.74 14.75 6.32
C GLY A 114 11.09 15.41 4.97
N LYS A 115 11.98 14.80 4.18
CA LYS A 115 12.38 15.29 2.87
C LYS A 115 11.80 14.42 1.76
N LEU A 116 11.26 15.04 0.72
CA LEU A 116 10.89 14.35 -0.52
C LEU A 116 12.18 13.87 -1.22
N VAL A 117 12.31 12.56 -1.44
CA VAL A 117 13.47 11.94 -2.10
C VAL A 117 13.09 11.17 -3.36
N ALA A 118 11.81 10.90 -3.58
CA ALA A 118 11.22 10.46 -4.84
C ALA A 118 9.81 11.06 -4.99
N PHE A 119 9.30 11.12 -6.23
CA PHE A 119 8.10 11.85 -6.60
C PHE A 119 7.10 10.94 -7.31
N ASN A 120 5.81 11.31 -7.26
CA ASN A 120 4.78 10.62 -8.03
C ASN A 120 4.89 10.94 -9.52
N THR A 121 4.59 9.97 -10.37
CA THR A 121 4.32 10.22 -11.78
C THR A 121 2.91 10.76 -11.93
N HIS A 122 2.78 12.00 -12.38
CA HIS A 122 1.50 12.69 -12.54
C HIS A 122 0.98 12.77 -13.97
N THR A 123 1.76 12.34 -14.95
CA THR A 123 1.38 12.43 -16.36
C THR A 123 1.75 11.14 -17.08
N ILE A 124 0.75 10.51 -17.67
CA ILE A 124 0.88 9.27 -18.44
C ILE A 124 0.37 9.53 -19.84
N PRO A 125 1.23 9.46 -20.88
CA PRO A 125 0.80 9.62 -22.26
C PRO A 125 -0.11 8.48 -22.68
N MET A 126 -1.18 8.80 -23.38
CA MET A 126 -2.04 7.82 -24.01
C MET A 126 -1.44 7.33 -25.33
N ARG A 127 -2.00 6.28 -25.88
CA ARG A 127 -1.47 5.62 -27.08
C ARG A 127 -2.56 5.46 -28.15
N GLY A 128 -2.14 5.15 -29.38
CA GLY A 128 -3.04 4.91 -30.50
C GLY A 128 -3.69 6.20 -30.98
N LYS A 129 -5.00 6.20 -31.20
CA LYS A 129 -5.78 7.37 -31.66
C LYS A 129 -5.73 8.57 -30.70
N ASP A 130 -5.39 8.34 -29.46
CA ASP A 130 -5.36 9.34 -28.39
C ASP A 130 -3.93 9.80 -28.07
N THR A 131 -2.97 9.69 -28.99
CA THR A 131 -1.53 9.95 -28.77
C THR A 131 -1.22 11.38 -28.23
N PHE A 132 -2.10 12.36 -28.48
CA PHE A 132 -1.96 13.73 -27.97
C PHE A 132 -2.75 14.00 -26.69
N GLN A 133 -3.26 12.95 -26.05
CA GLN A 133 -3.96 13.02 -24.80
C GLN A 133 -3.09 12.44 -23.66
N TYR A 134 -3.30 12.95 -22.47
CA TYR A 134 -2.61 12.51 -21.24
C TYR A 134 -3.64 12.16 -20.17
N LYS A 135 -3.27 11.22 -19.32
CA LYS A 135 -3.98 10.91 -18.08
C LYS A 135 -3.14 11.35 -16.90
N HIS A 136 -3.79 11.97 -15.92
CA HIS A 136 -3.12 12.54 -14.76
C HIS A 136 -3.65 11.92 -13.46
N PRO A 137 -3.05 10.81 -13.00
CA PRO A 137 -3.41 10.21 -11.72
C PRO A 137 -2.78 10.96 -10.55
N LEU A 138 -3.45 10.98 -9.40
CA LEU A 138 -2.79 11.16 -8.12
C LEU A 138 -2.33 9.80 -7.60
N GLY A 139 -1.07 9.70 -7.21
CA GLY A 139 -0.56 8.52 -6.53
C GLY A 139 -0.84 8.59 -5.04
N SER A 140 -1.09 7.46 -4.40
CA SER A 140 -1.30 7.37 -2.96
C SER A 140 -0.03 6.97 -2.20
N ALA A 141 0.02 7.30 -0.91
CA ALA A 141 1.09 6.91 -0.01
C ALA A 141 0.58 6.72 1.41
N ILE A 142 1.29 5.87 2.17
CA ILE A 142 1.17 5.78 3.62
C ILE A 142 2.34 6.51 4.26
N GLY A 143 2.05 7.40 5.22
CA GLY A 143 3.03 8.21 5.91
C GLY A 143 2.94 8.09 7.42
N ILE A 144 4.07 8.29 8.10
CA ILE A 144 4.17 8.34 9.56
C ILE A 144 4.78 9.67 9.95
N SER A 145 4.05 10.46 10.73
CA SER A 145 4.47 11.78 11.20
C SER A 145 5.49 11.70 12.34
N LYS A 146 6.17 12.82 12.65
CA LYS A 146 7.02 12.94 13.86
C LYS A 146 6.26 12.67 15.15
N LYS A 147 4.94 12.89 15.17
CA LYS A 147 4.07 12.55 16.31
C LYS A 147 3.65 11.08 16.33
N ARG A 148 4.23 10.25 15.45
CA ARG A 148 3.94 8.81 15.35
C ARG A 148 2.46 8.52 15.09
N ARG A 149 1.86 9.29 14.19
CA ARG A 149 0.53 9.05 13.64
C ARG A 149 0.70 8.65 12.19
N ALA A 150 0.07 7.56 11.81
CA ALA A 150 0.00 7.12 10.41
C ALA A 150 -1.19 7.77 9.71
N ASP A 151 -1.10 7.89 8.39
CA ASP A 151 -2.13 8.44 7.52
C ASP A 151 -1.92 7.94 6.09
N VAL A 152 -3.01 7.65 5.37
CA VAL A 152 -3.01 7.29 3.94
C VAL A 152 -3.68 8.40 3.16
N ALA A 153 -2.98 8.96 2.18
CA ALA A 153 -3.49 10.07 1.37
C ALA A 153 -3.10 9.93 -0.10
N TRP A 154 -3.89 10.56 -0.98
CA TRP A 154 -3.49 10.80 -2.37
C TRP A 154 -2.66 12.07 -2.44
N LEU A 155 -1.55 12.03 -3.17
CA LEU A 155 -0.53 13.06 -3.10
C LEU A 155 -0.21 13.64 -4.46
N PHE A 156 -0.14 14.96 -4.52
CA PHE A 156 0.62 15.66 -5.53
C PHE A 156 2.03 15.94 -4.98
N ALA A 157 3.06 15.46 -5.69
CA ALA A 157 4.44 15.62 -5.28
C ALA A 157 5.36 15.66 -6.51
N ASP A 158 6.03 16.76 -6.71
CA ASP A 158 7.04 16.95 -7.75
C ASP A 158 8.32 17.59 -7.20
N SER A 159 9.32 17.74 -8.05
CA SER A 159 10.63 18.28 -7.67
C SER A 159 10.63 19.77 -7.30
N SER A 160 9.58 20.53 -7.62
CA SER A 160 9.43 21.94 -7.25
C SER A 160 8.95 22.12 -5.81
N LEU A 161 8.40 21.07 -5.21
CA LEU A 161 7.80 21.12 -3.89
C LEU A 161 8.78 20.69 -2.80
N LYS A 162 8.78 21.43 -1.70
CA LYS A 162 9.49 21.01 -0.47
C LYS A 162 8.76 19.88 0.28
N ARG A 163 7.45 19.75 0.06
CA ARG A 163 6.57 18.76 0.72
C ARG A 163 5.48 18.31 -0.23
N ALA A 164 5.03 17.07 -0.06
CA ALA A 164 3.85 16.58 -0.75
C ALA A 164 2.60 17.30 -0.27
N ILE A 165 1.66 17.46 -1.18
CA ILE A 165 0.34 18.03 -0.92
C ILE A 165 -0.64 16.86 -0.90
N ALA A 166 -1.34 16.69 0.21
CA ALA A 166 -2.29 15.61 0.39
C ALA A 166 -3.72 16.03 0.06
N PHE A 167 -4.45 15.10 -0.50
CA PHE A 167 -5.88 15.18 -0.79
C PHE A 167 -6.60 14.17 0.10
N GLU A 168 -7.59 14.63 0.85
CA GLU A 168 -8.36 13.82 1.80
C GLU A 168 -9.55 13.12 1.13
N ARG A 169 -9.92 13.55 -0.07
CA ARG A 169 -11.00 12.97 -0.86
C ARG A 169 -10.44 12.09 -1.95
N LYS A 170 -11.17 11.01 -2.27
CA LYS A 170 -10.90 10.15 -3.41
C LYS A 170 -10.66 11.02 -4.66
N PRO A 171 -9.52 10.86 -5.35
CA PRO A 171 -9.21 11.60 -6.55
C PRO A 171 -10.13 11.17 -7.69
N TYR A 172 -10.27 12.02 -8.67
CA TYR A 172 -10.75 11.63 -9.99
C TYR A 172 -9.58 11.70 -10.97
N LEU A 173 -9.68 10.85 -11.99
CA LEU A 173 -8.68 10.80 -13.03
C LEU A 173 -8.93 11.95 -14.03
N LEU A 174 -7.95 12.85 -14.14
CA LEU A 174 -7.96 13.87 -15.18
C LEU A 174 -7.49 13.29 -16.51
N GLN A 175 -8.09 13.76 -17.60
CA GLN A 175 -7.64 13.48 -18.95
C GLN A 175 -7.80 14.74 -19.80
N ASP A 176 -6.73 15.16 -20.44
CA ASP A 176 -6.69 16.33 -21.31
C ASP A 176 -5.52 16.25 -22.32
N SER A 177 -5.29 17.35 -23.06
CA SER A 177 -4.20 17.48 -24.02
C SER A 177 -2.96 18.19 -23.45
N PHE A 178 -2.96 18.59 -22.17
CA PHE A 178 -1.86 19.26 -21.52
C PHE A 178 -0.91 18.27 -20.86
N TYR A 179 0.38 18.44 -21.08
CA TYR A 179 1.39 17.60 -20.43
C TYR A 179 1.64 18.01 -18.96
N LEU A 180 1.54 19.30 -18.65
CA LEU A 180 1.80 19.83 -17.32
C LEU A 180 0.51 20.00 -16.56
N VAL A 181 0.49 19.46 -15.35
CA VAL A 181 -0.61 19.60 -14.39
C VAL A 181 -0.11 20.23 -13.11
N SER A 182 -0.98 20.97 -12.46
CA SER A 182 -0.77 21.58 -11.15
C SER A 182 -1.64 20.90 -10.09
N LYS A 183 -1.32 21.14 -8.83
CA LYS A 183 -2.15 20.67 -7.71
C LYS A 183 -3.62 21.12 -7.79
N PHE A 184 -3.88 22.26 -8.43
CA PHE A 184 -5.24 22.84 -8.52
C PHE A 184 -6.11 22.13 -9.53
N ASP A 185 -5.52 21.46 -10.51
CA ASP A 185 -6.27 20.73 -11.54
C ASP A 185 -6.98 19.50 -10.96
N PHE A 186 -6.49 18.98 -9.83
CA PHE A 186 -7.10 17.85 -9.11
C PHE A 186 -8.27 18.25 -8.18
N VAL A 187 -8.69 19.49 -8.20
CA VAL A 187 -9.80 19.99 -7.37
C VAL A 187 -10.75 20.86 -8.22
N PRO A 188 -11.60 20.24 -9.07
CA PRO A 188 -12.47 20.97 -10.02
C PRO A 188 -13.41 21.95 -9.34
N GLU A 189 -13.88 21.61 -8.14
CA GLU A 189 -14.78 22.47 -7.36
C GLU A 189 -14.13 23.82 -6.98
N LEU A 190 -12.81 23.97 -7.12
CA LEU A 190 -12.08 25.19 -6.77
C LEU A 190 -12.22 26.31 -7.81
N HIS A 191 -12.66 26.04 -9.02
CA HIS A 191 -12.83 27.07 -10.03
C HIS A 191 -14.03 27.98 -9.72
N HIS A 192 -14.99 27.54 -8.87
CA HIS A 192 -16.25 28.24 -8.59
C HIS A 192 -16.41 28.72 -7.13
N PHE A 193 -15.47 28.43 -6.20
CA PHE A 193 -15.63 28.75 -4.79
C PHE A 193 -14.72 29.89 -4.31
N PRO A 194 -15.15 30.67 -3.29
CA PRO A 194 -14.32 31.69 -2.64
C PRO A 194 -13.03 31.11 -2.05
N LYS A 195 -11.98 31.92 -1.99
CA LYS A 195 -10.62 31.51 -1.53
C LYS A 195 -10.59 30.71 -0.21
N ARG A 196 -11.57 30.91 0.68
CA ARG A 196 -11.66 30.23 1.98
C ARG A 196 -12.15 28.78 1.88
N GLU A 197 -12.99 28.45 0.88
CA GLU A 197 -13.49 27.09 0.63
C GLU A 197 -12.55 26.29 -0.28
N LYS A 198 -11.68 26.97 -1.04
CA LYS A 198 -10.67 26.37 -1.91
C LYS A 198 -9.67 25.47 -1.20
N ARG A 199 -9.58 25.52 0.13
CA ARG A 199 -8.67 24.71 0.95
C ARG A 199 -9.33 23.46 1.58
N ARG A 200 -10.64 23.28 1.44
CA ARG A 200 -11.30 22.09 1.94
C ARG A 200 -10.91 20.87 1.07
N GLY A 201 -10.29 19.87 1.71
CA GLY A 201 -9.85 18.65 1.06
C GLY A 201 -8.41 18.66 0.54
N ILE A 202 -7.68 19.78 0.66
CA ILE A 202 -6.23 19.85 0.38
C ILE A 202 -5.49 20.10 1.69
N ASN A 203 -4.54 19.23 2.01
CA ASN A 203 -3.65 19.39 3.15
C ASN A 203 -2.23 19.74 2.69
N ASP A 204 -1.94 21.03 2.55
CA ASP A 204 -0.60 21.56 2.23
C ASP A 204 0.44 21.28 3.34
N ASN A 205 -0.02 20.74 4.47
CA ASN A 205 0.78 20.49 5.68
C ASN A 205 0.90 19.00 6.01
N TRP A 206 0.82 18.13 5.02
CA TRP A 206 1.05 16.69 5.23
C TRP A 206 2.50 16.44 5.64
N LYS A 207 2.77 16.66 6.95
CA LYS A 207 4.12 16.68 7.54
C LYS A 207 4.48 15.28 8.03
N MET A 208 4.89 14.42 7.12
CA MET A 208 5.37 13.07 7.47
C MET A 208 6.88 13.08 7.70
N LYS A 209 7.34 12.32 8.72
CA LYS A 209 8.75 12.01 8.93
C LYS A 209 9.21 11.03 7.86
N THR A 210 8.39 10.01 7.61
CA THR A 210 8.60 9.03 6.55
C THR A 210 7.29 8.75 5.83
N ALA A 211 7.36 8.48 4.53
CA ALA A 211 6.25 7.97 3.76
C ALA A 211 6.75 7.17 2.57
N VAL A 212 5.96 6.19 2.16
CA VAL A 212 6.19 5.39 0.96
C VAL A 212 4.93 5.35 0.11
N GLY A 213 5.07 5.64 -1.15
CA GLY A 213 3.99 5.59 -2.12
C GLY A 213 3.83 4.21 -2.73
N GLY A 214 2.63 3.98 -3.23
CA GLY A 214 2.22 2.72 -3.88
C GLY A 214 0.93 2.92 -4.63
N GLY A 215 -0.09 2.20 -4.26
CA GLY A 215 -1.45 2.24 -4.76
C GLY A 215 -1.91 0.90 -5.35
N PRO A 216 -3.21 0.72 -5.46
CA PRO A 216 -4.24 1.66 -5.01
C PRO A 216 -4.42 1.70 -3.49
N VAL A 217 -5.12 2.72 -2.99
CA VAL A 217 -5.71 2.66 -1.65
C VAL A 217 -6.63 1.45 -1.59
N LEU A 218 -6.55 0.70 -0.49
CA LEU A 218 -7.36 -0.51 -0.24
C LEU A 218 -8.49 -0.24 0.75
N LEU A 219 -8.15 0.46 1.84
CA LEU A 219 -9.08 0.83 2.90
C LEU A 219 -9.04 2.34 3.15
N GLN A 220 -10.20 2.93 3.37
CA GLN A 220 -10.36 4.29 3.84
C GLN A 220 -11.49 4.35 4.87
N ASN A 221 -11.20 4.91 6.05
CA ASN A 221 -12.16 5.03 7.16
C ASN A 221 -12.83 3.68 7.53
N GLY A 222 -12.06 2.59 7.55
CA GLY A 222 -12.54 1.24 7.88
C GLY A 222 -13.36 0.54 6.78
N ALA A 223 -13.57 1.19 5.64
CA ALA A 223 -14.28 0.62 4.51
C ALA A 223 -13.33 0.23 3.37
N ILE A 224 -13.62 -0.89 2.70
CA ILE A 224 -12.91 -1.28 1.48
C ILE A 224 -13.25 -0.27 0.38
N LYS A 225 -12.22 0.41 -0.14
CA LYS A 225 -12.31 1.39 -1.22
C LYS A 225 -11.09 1.26 -2.12
N ILE A 226 -11.16 0.37 -3.09
CA ILE A 226 -10.04 0.14 -4.01
C ILE A 226 -10.09 1.20 -5.12
N THR A 227 -9.16 2.16 -5.07
CA THR A 227 -9.09 3.30 -6.01
C THR A 227 -8.21 3.04 -7.23
N ASN A 228 -8.29 1.82 -7.74
CA ASN A 228 -7.42 1.37 -8.85
C ASN A 228 -7.57 2.21 -10.13
N ASN A 229 -8.80 2.51 -10.50
CA ASN A 229 -9.07 3.21 -11.76
C ASN A 229 -8.65 4.68 -11.69
N GLU A 230 -8.82 5.32 -10.54
CA GLU A 230 -8.45 6.70 -10.30
C GLU A 230 -6.93 6.88 -10.23
N GLU A 231 -6.23 5.86 -9.76
CA GLU A 231 -4.78 5.87 -9.63
C GLU A 231 -4.03 5.23 -10.81
N LEU A 232 -4.75 4.60 -11.75
CA LEU A 232 -4.20 3.89 -12.94
C LEU A 232 -3.12 2.87 -12.58
N LYS A 233 -3.35 2.04 -11.55
CA LYS A 233 -2.33 1.10 -11.07
C LYS A 233 -2.32 -0.20 -11.86
N PHE A 234 -3.47 -0.85 -11.98
CA PHE A 234 -3.58 -2.15 -12.66
C PHE A 234 -4.62 -2.09 -13.76
N ALA A 235 -4.30 -2.71 -14.90
CA ALA A 235 -5.18 -2.77 -16.06
C ALA A 235 -5.83 -4.15 -16.19
N GLY A 236 -7.03 -4.19 -16.79
CA GLY A 236 -7.74 -5.41 -17.13
C GLY A 236 -8.06 -6.27 -15.91
N LYS A 237 -7.77 -7.56 -15.99
CA LYS A 237 -8.05 -8.56 -14.94
C LYS A 237 -7.07 -8.51 -13.76
N ALA A 238 -6.01 -7.70 -13.81
CA ALA A 238 -4.96 -7.70 -12.79
C ALA A 238 -5.45 -7.32 -11.37
N ILE A 239 -6.64 -6.75 -11.23
CA ILE A 239 -7.31 -6.51 -9.95
C ILE A 239 -7.80 -7.83 -9.34
N GLU A 240 -8.34 -8.71 -10.18
CA GLU A 240 -8.96 -9.98 -9.79
C GLU A 240 -7.97 -11.16 -9.82
N ASP A 241 -6.82 -10.98 -10.47
CA ASP A 241 -5.79 -12.00 -10.54
C ASP A 241 -5.04 -12.12 -9.22
N LYS A 242 -4.75 -13.37 -8.84
CA LYS A 242 -3.92 -13.67 -7.67
C LYS A 242 -2.45 -13.43 -7.98
N HIS A 243 -1.83 -12.56 -7.20
CA HIS A 243 -0.41 -12.22 -7.31
C HIS A 243 0.27 -12.20 -5.93
N PRO A 244 1.61 -12.31 -5.88
CA PRO A 244 2.33 -11.87 -4.69
C PRO A 244 2.00 -10.41 -4.41
N ARG A 245 1.76 -10.05 -3.13
CA ARG A 245 1.37 -8.71 -2.73
C ARG A 245 2.26 -8.20 -1.61
N THR A 246 2.38 -6.90 -1.55
CA THR A 246 2.97 -6.15 -0.45
C THR A 246 2.04 -5.02 -0.10
N CYS A 247 1.68 -4.88 1.16
CA CYS A 247 0.79 -3.82 1.60
C CYS A 247 1.10 -3.33 3.01
N MET A 248 0.60 -2.15 3.31
CA MET A 248 0.70 -1.53 4.62
C MET A 248 -0.64 -0.92 5.02
N GLY A 249 -0.94 -0.99 6.31
CA GLY A 249 -2.10 -0.32 6.89
C GLY A 249 -1.85 0.01 8.34
N TYR A 250 -2.80 0.73 8.96
CA TYR A 250 -2.73 1.02 10.38
C TYR A 250 -4.11 0.94 11.03
N THR A 251 -4.11 0.67 12.33
CA THR A 251 -5.30 0.49 13.15
C THR A 251 -5.56 1.71 14.04
N ASN A 252 -6.79 1.87 14.54
CA ASN A 252 -7.15 2.97 15.44
C ASN A 252 -6.39 2.96 16.77
N ASP A 253 -6.00 1.78 17.26
CA ASP A 253 -5.21 1.62 18.48
C ASP A 253 -3.70 1.86 18.27
N GLY A 254 -3.31 2.26 17.06
CA GLY A 254 -1.96 2.72 16.72
C GLY A 254 -0.96 1.62 16.42
N ARG A 255 -1.41 0.50 15.85
CA ARG A 255 -0.55 -0.52 15.26
C ARG A 255 -0.34 -0.25 13.77
N LEU A 256 0.90 -0.33 13.33
CA LEU A 256 1.25 -0.41 11.92
C LEU A 256 1.27 -1.88 11.52
N ILE A 257 0.59 -2.23 10.45
CA ILE A 257 0.58 -3.56 9.84
C ILE A 257 1.36 -3.48 8.52
N VAL A 258 2.38 -4.33 8.38
CA VAL A 258 3.15 -4.49 7.15
C VAL A 258 2.99 -5.94 6.72
N MET A 259 2.37 -6.20 5.57
CA MET A 259 2.03 -7.54 5.11
C MET A 259 2.67 -7.85 3.77
N VAL A 260 3.14 -9.09 3.63
CA VAL A 260 3.53 -9.68 2.35
C VAL A 260 2.83 -11.00 2.13
N ILE A 261 2.40 -11.23 0.90
CA ILE A 261 1.68 -12.42 0.46
C ILE A 261 2.53 -13.11 -0.61
N GLN A 262 2.90 -14.36 -0.35
CA GLN A 262 3.60 -15.19 -1.32
C GLN A 262 2.65 -15.59 -2.45
N GLY A 263 3.14 -15.67 -3.68
CA GLY A 263 2.30 -16.05 -4.81
C GLY A 263 3.09 -16.52 -6.02
N ARG A 264 2.37 -16.94 -7.06
CA ARG A 264 2.91 -17.53 -8.30
C ARG A 264 3.59 -18.90 -8.09
N PHE A 265 3.25 -19.58 -7.00
CA PHE A 265 3.64 -20.97 -6.75
C PHE A 265 2.38 -21.85 -6.78
N SER A 266 2.07 -22.38 -7.96
CA SER A 266 0.87 -23.21 -8.17
C SER A 266 0.82 -24.37 -7.18
N GLY A 267 -0.33 -24.57 -6.53
CA GLY A 267 -0.53 -25.63 -5.54
C GLY A 267 0.19 -25.44 -4.19
N ILE A 268 0.95 -24.34 -4.01
CA ILE A 268 1.69 -24.04 -2.76
C ILE A 268 1.28 -22.70 -2.19
N ALA A 269 1.32 -21.63 -3.00
CA ALA A 269 0.94 -20.27 -2.62
C ALA A 269 0.57 -19.49 -3.90
N GLU A 270 -0.72 -19.28 -4.13
CA GLU A 270 -1.17 -18.68 -5.38
C GLU A 270 -1.16 -17.15 -5.34
N GLY A 271 -1.15 -16.56 -4.16
CA GLY A 271 -1.24 -15.12 -3.96
C GLY A 271 -2.64 -14.66 -3.59
N ALA A 272 -2.88 -13.36 -3.72
CA ALA A 272 -4.17 -12.73 -3.43
C ALA A 272 -4.58 -11.73 -4.51
N THR A 273 -5.90 -11.55 -4.68
CA THR A 273 -6.47 -10.43 -5.41
C THR A 273 -6.39 -9.15 -4.57
N LEU A 274 -6.60 -7.97 -5.17
CA LEU A 274 -6.65 -6.72 -4.41
C LEU A 274 -7.81 -6.69 -3.39
N THR A 275 -8.94 -7.30 -3.73
CA THR A 275 -10.10 -7.39 -2.82
C THR A 275 -9.79 -8.28 -1.63
N GLN A 276 -9.14 -9.43 -1.85
CA GLN A 276 -8.70 -10.32 -0.77
C GLN A 276 -7.66 -9.64 0.12
N GLU A 277 -6.69 -8.93 -0.47
CA GLU A 277 -5.69 -8.15 0.27
C GLU A 277 -6.33 -7.08 1.16
N ALA A 278 -7.31 -6.32 0.62
CA ALA A 278 -8.08 -5.34 1.38
C ALA A 278 -8.88 -5.97 2.52
N GLN A 279 -9.50 -7.12 2.29
CA GLN A 279 -10.27 -7.83 3.31
C GLN A 279 -9.35 -8.33 4.44
N LEU A 280 -8.20 -8.92 4.12
CA LEU A 280 -7.21 -9.35 5.11
C LEU A 280 -6.78 -8.21 6.04
N LEU A 281 -6.49 -7.03 5.48
CA LEU A 281 -6.10 -5.85 6.28
C LEU A 281 -7.27 -5.32 7.13
N LYS A 282 -8.50 -5.36 6.60
CA LYS A 282 -9.70 -5.00 7.35
C LYS A 282 -9.94 -5.94 8.53
N ASP A 283 -9.77 -7.25 8.33
CA ASP A 283 -9.93 -8.27 9.38
C ASP A 283 -8.87 -8.14 10.49
N LEU A 284 -7.69 -7.59 10.18
CA LEU A 284 -6.66 -7.21 11.15
C LEU A 284 -6.96 -5.88 11.87
N GLY A 285 -8.09 -5.23 11.57
CA GLY A 285 -8.54 -3.99 12.20
C GLY A 285 -7.95 -2.71 11.60
N CYS A 286 -7.35 -2.78 10.40
CA CYS A 286 -6.87 -1.59 9.73
C CYS A 286 -8.03 -0.66 9.37
N VAL A 287 -7.84 0.63 9.61
CA VAL A 287 -8.79 1.69 9.23
C VAL A 287 -8.43 2.33 7.91
N GLU A 288 -7.15 2.40 7.62
CA GLU A 288 -6.65 2.78 6.30
C GLU A 288 -5.54 1.82 5.87
N ALA A 289 -5.47 1.55 4.58
CA ALA A 289 -4.47 0.65 4.00
C ALA A 289 -4.18 0.95 2.53
N LEU A 290 -2.96 0.62 2.13
CA LEU A 290 -2.40 0.89 0.82
C LEU A 290 -1.71 -0.36 0.28
N ASN A 291 -2.01 -0.74 -0.97
CA ASN A 291 -1.20 -1.69 -1.72
C ASN A 291 0.13 -1.03 -2.13
N LEU A 292 1.19 -1.78 -2.10
CA LEU A 292 2.53 -1.40 -2.54
C LEU A 292 2.93 -2.20 -3.79
N ASP A 293 4.17 -2.03 -4.28
CA ASP A 293 4.65 -2.84 -5.40
C ASP A 293 4.69 -4.32 -5.02
N GLY A 294 4.05 -5.12 -5.86
CA GLY A 294 3.85 -6.55 -5.65
C GLY A 294 4.62 -7.42 -6.64
N GLY A 295 4.08 -8.61 -6.89
CA GLY A 295 4.66 -9.54 -7.86
C GLY A 295 6.06 -9.98 -7.46
N GLY A 296 7.00 -9.96 -8.39
CA GLY A 296 8.40 -10.33 -8.14
C GLY A 296 9.13 -9.41 -7.16
N SER A 297 8.61 -8.20 -6.90
CA SER A 297 9.18 -7.27 -5.93
C SER A 297 8.81 -7.57 -4.49
N SER A 298 7.74 -8.37 -4.26
CA SER A 298 7.27 -8.69 -2.91
C SER A 298 8.34 -9.36 -2.08
N CYS A 299 8.74 -8.69 -1.01
CA CYS A 299 9.76 -9.19 -0.08
C CYS A 299 9.60 -8.49 1.27
N MET A 300 9.82 -9.24 2.35
CA MET A 300 9.96 -8.70 3.70
C MET A 300 11.05 -9.47 4.43
N LEU A 301 12.03 -8.74 4.92
CA LEU A 301 13.11 -9.27 5.77
C LEU A 301 12.84 -8.87 7.22
N ILE A 302 12.92 -9.80 8.13
CA ILE A 302 12.89 -9.57 9.58
C ILE A 302 14.22 -10.04 10.18
N ASN A 303 14.99 -9.13 10.77
CA ASN A 303 16.36 -9.41 11.22
C ASN A 303 17.21 -10.12 10.13
N GLY A 304 17.04 -9.71 8.86
CA GLY A 304 17.75 -10.27 7.70
C GLY A 304 17.23 -11.61 7.18
N LYS A 305 16.21 -12.20 7.82
CA LYS A 305 15.60 -13.46 7.36
C LYS A 305 14.41 -13.17 6.45
N GLU A 306 14.36 -13.82 5.29
CA GLU A 306 13.21 -13.76 4.39
C GLU A 306 11.97 -14.39 5.05
N THR A 307 10.81 -13.72 4.88
CA THR A 307 9.52 -14.26 5.34
C THR A 307 8.82 -15.07 4.26
N ILE A 308 8.89 -14.64 3.00
CA ILE A 308 8.29 -15.30 1.84
C ILE A 308 9.37 -15.62 0.80
N LYS A 309 9.14 -16.65 0.02
CA LYS A 309 10.00 -16.98 -1.11
C LYS A 309 9.76 -15.98 -2.25
N PRO A 310 10.80 -15.34 -2.80
CA PRO A 310 10.68 -14.51 -3.99
C PRO A 310 10.07 -15.27 -5.17
N SER A 311 9.19 -14.60 -5.93
CA SER A 311 8.52 -15.24 -7.08
C SER A 311 9.33 -15.17 -8.38
N ASP A 312 10.37 -14.37 -8.45
CA ASP A 312 11.29 -14.33 -9.58
C ASP A 312 12.30 -15.49 -9.48
N LYS A 313 12.66 -16.05 -10.63
CA LYS A 313 13.57 -17.21 -10.70
C LYS A 313 14.98 -16.89 -10.17
N GLU A 314 15.41 -15.66 -10.35
CA GLU A 314 16.71 -15.14 -9.92
C GLU A 314 16.77 -14.78 -8.43
N GLY A 315 15.65 -14.99 -7.68
CA GLY A 315 15.53 -14.64 -6.26
C GLY A 315 15.00 -13.23 -6.04
N GLU A 316 15.55 -12.49 -5.06
CA GLU A 316 15.12 -11.13 -4.74
C GLU A 316 15.26 -10.18 -5.92
N ARG A 317 14.15 -9.59 -6.35
CA ARG A 317 14.17 -8.54 -7.38
C ARG A 317 14.80 -7.27 -6.84
N PRO A 318 15.80 -6.68 -7.57
CA PRO A 318 16.28 -5.35 -7.23
C PRO A 318 15.16 -4.30 -7.34
N VAL A 319 15.04 -3.45 -6.32
CA VAL A 319 14.04 -2.39 -6.19
C VAL A 319 14.69 -1.03 -5.96
N PRO A 320 14.04 0.11 -6.26
CA PRO A 320 14.62 1.44 -6.05
C PRO A 320 14.42 1.98 -4.64
N ALA A 321 13.45 1.45 -3.88
CA ALA A 321 13.08 1.98 -2.56
C ALA A 321 12.52 0.89 -1.64
N VAL A 322 12.70 1.10 -0.34
CA VAL A 322 12.24 0.22 0.75
C VAL A 322 11.71 1.04 1.91
N PHE A 323 10.77 0.44 2.66
CA PHE A 323 10.37 0.91 3.99
C PHE A 323 11.11 0.10 5.05
N LEU A 324 11.48 0.74 6.14
CA LEU A 324 12.33 0.19 7.19
C LEU A 324 11.74 0.47 8.58
N ILE A 325 11.82 -0.52 9.45
CA ILE A 325 11.70 -0.33 10.90
C ILE A 325 13.06 -0.64 11.50
N LYS A 326 13.64 0.31 12.23
CA LYS A 326 14.93 0.18 12.93
C LYS A 326 14.71 0.15 14.43
N LYS A 327 15.62 -0.46 15.15
CA LYS A 327 15.73 -0.21 16.60
C LYS A 327 16.20 1.23 16.76
N ALA A 328 15.46 2.03 17.53
CA ALA A 328 15.91 3.38 17.85
C ALA A 328 17.24 3.29 18.65
N PRO A 329 18.17 4.23 18.47
CA PRO A 329 19.31 4.33 19.36
C PRO A 329 18.79 4.43 20.79
N ASN A 330 19.48 3.75 21.72
CA ASN A 330 19.18 3.93 23.14
C ASN A 330 19.29 5.44 23.46
N PRO A 331 18.31 5.97 24.22
CA PRO A 331 18.29 7.39 24.59
C PRO A 331 19.51 7.79 25.41
#